data_cf24434313defdd64918dcdf8811f6b6
#
_entry.id   cf24434313defdd64918dcdf8811f6b6
#
_cell.length_a   1.000
_cell.length_b   1.000
_cell.length_c   1.000
_cell.angle_alpha   90.00
_cell.angle_beta   90.00
_cell.angle_gamma   90.00
#
_symmetry.space_group_name_H-M   'P 1'
#
loop_
_entity.id
_entity.type
_entity.pdbx_description
1 polymer ?
#
loop_
_entity_poly.entity_id
_entity_poly.type
_entity_poly.pdbx_seq_one_letter_code
_entity_poly.pdbx_strand_id
1 'polypeptide(L)'
;MIHCSMAHSGAMAGLAAGLADMLSMTAFDLPGHGRSGDWDGSVPLQRQTVDMALDFLDGPTDLIGHSFGGTVALRLACERPDLVRSLTLIEPVFFAAAYADHPGLLEQHGAEMGAVADAIEAGDRETAARLFLREWGNGMRWADLPEQMRQKAMEQIHLITAAHDEIGLDSAGVLSSGAVDRLKVPTLMIAGANSPHYVEKINTALARRIDGAISEVIDGAGHMVAISHAPQVAAVMRPFLAAQG
;
A
#
# COMPACT_ATOMS: atom_id res chain seq x y z
N MET A 1 1.40 -0.49 11.81
CA MET A 1 0.53 -0.57 10.60
C MET A 1 0.63 0.71 9.79
N ILE A 2 0.72 0.58 8.45
CA ILE A 2 0.88 1.69 7.51
C ILE A 2 -0.30 1.66 6.54
N HIS A 3 -1.13 2.71 6.54
CA HIS A 3 -2.38 2.78 5.76
C HIS A 3 -2.14 3.09 4.27
N CYS A 4 -3.18 2.98 3.44
CA CYS A 4 -3.15 3.30 2.02
C CYS A 4 -3.25 4.82 1.76
N SER A 5 -2.89 5.26 0.56
CA SER A 5 -3.16 6.63 0.11
C SER A 5 -4.62 7.00 0.26
N MET A 6 -4.90 8.28 0.49
CA MET A 6 -6.24 8.87 0.66
C MET A 6 -7.06 8.30 1.83
N ALA A 7 -6.40 7.58 2.77
CA ALA A 7 -6.99 7.09 4.01
C ALA A 7 -6.34 7.80 5.24
N HIS A 8 -6.40 7.16 6.39
CA HIS A 8 -5.75 7.61 7.63
C HIS A 8 -5.56 6.40 8.56
N SER A 9 -4.77 6.54 9.61
CA SER A 9 -4.48 5.46 10.58
C SER A 9 -5.73 4.82 11.18
N GLY A 10 -6.76 5.62 11.47
CA GLY A 10 -8.04 5.13 12.00
C GLY A 10 -8.80 4.21 11.04
N ALA A 11 -8.53 4.25 9.73
CA ALA A 11 -9.14 3.33 8.78
C ALA A 11 -8.72 1.87 9.00
N MET A 12 -7.58 1.65 9.66
CA MET A 12 -7.07 0.32 10.00
C MET A 12 -7.66 -0.23 11.33
N ALA A 13 -8.55 0.51 12.00
CA ALA A 13 -9.08 0.13 13.31
C ALA A 13 -9.86 -1.20 13.31
N GLY A 14 -10.58 -1.50 12.22
CA GLY A 14 -11.30 -2.77 12.09
C GLY A 14 -10.33 -3.97 12.05
N LEU A 15 -9.23 -3.86 11.30
CA LEU A 15 -8.19 -4.88 11.26
C LEU A 15 -7.47 -4.99 12.62
N ALA A 16 -7.15 -3.84 13.23
CA ALA A 16 -6.55 -3.80 14.56
C ALA A 16 -7.42 -4.51 15.60
N ALA A 17 -8.72 -4.27 15.60
CA ALA A 17 -9.64 -4.94 16.52
C ALA A 17 -9.66 -6.47 16.34
N GLY A 18 -9.52 -6.96 15.10
CA GLY A 18 -9.45 -8.39 14.79
C GLY A 18 -8.16 -9.10 15.24
N LEU A 19 -7.14 -8.34 15.65
CA LEU A 19 -5.81 -8.85 16.07
C LEU A 19 -5.43 -8.41 17.49
N ALA A 20 -6.28 -7.68 18.20
CA ALA A 20 -5.97 -7.02 19.47
C ALA A 20 -5.67 -7.99 20.63
N ASP A 21 -6.10 -9.24 20.53
CA ASP A 21 -5.79 -10.31 21.49
C ASP A 21 -4.40 -10.93 21.27
N MET A 22 -3.77 -10.66 20.12
CA MET A 22 -2.44 -11.20 19.74
C MET A 22 -1.35 -10.14 19.74
N LEU A 23 -1.67 -8.91 19.33
CA LEU A 23 -0.71 -7.85 19.05
C LEU A 23 -1.08 -6.53 19.74
N SER A 24 -0.06 -5.84 20.24
CA SER A 24 -0.13 -4.40 20.49
C SER A 24 0.24 -3.65 19.21
N MET A 25 -0.65 -2.79 18.73
CA MET A 25 -0.50 -2.19 17.40
C MET A 25 -0.38 -0.68 17.44
N THR A 26 0.56 -0.16 16.65
CA THR A 26 0.72 1.27 16.38
C THR A 26 0.40 1.55 14.92
N ALA A 27 -0.34 2.62 14.65
CA ALA A 27 -0.57 3.16 13.32
C ALA A 27 -0.39 4.69 13.37
N PHE A 28 0.21 5.24 12.33
CA PHE A 28 0.43 6.68 12.16
C PHE A 28 -0.19 7.15 10.85
N ASP A 29 -0.43 8.46 10.72
CA ASP A 29 -0.94 9.04 9.49
C ASP A 29 0.25 9.39 8.56
N LEU A 30 0.15 9.04 7.28
CA LEU A 30 1.15 9.34 6.26
C LEU A 30 1.30 10.88 6.08
N PRO A 31 2.43 11.38 5.53
CA PRO A 31 2.53 12.78 5.13
C PRO A 31 1.35 13.21 4.25
N GLY A 32 0.76 14.37 4.51
CA GLY A 32 -0.44 14.85 3.82
C GLY A 32 -1.76 14.14 4.19
N HIS A 33 -1.76 13.26 5.20
CA HIS A 33 -2.94 12.50 5.59
C HIS A 33 -3.28 12.69 7.07
N GLY A 34 -4.57 12.53 7.40
CA GLY A 34 -5.06 12.50 8.78
C GLY A 34 -4.66 13.71 9.60
N ARG A 35 -3.85 13.49 10.64
CA ARG A 35 -3.31 14.52 11.56
C ARG A 35 -1.85 14.86 11.29
N SER A 36 -1.20 14.18 10.34
CA SER A 36 0.16 14.52 9.92
C SER A 36 0.17 15.82 9.12
N GLY A 37 1.30 16.52 9.14
CA GLY A 37 1.51 17.73 8.32
C GLY A 37 1.48 17.42 6.82
N ASP A 38 1.31 18.47 6.02
CA ASP A 38 1.34 18.36 4.57
C ASP A 38 2.71 17.85 4.08
N TRP A 39 2.70 17.13 2.96
CA TRP A 39 3.93 16.78 2.26
C TRP A 39 4.39 17.97 1.41
N ASP A 40 5.61 18.43 1.63
CA ASP A 40 6.17 19.64 0.99
C ASP A 40 7.05 19.34 -0.24
N GLY A 41 7.22 18.07 -0.57
CA GLY A 41 8.04 17.64 -1.71
C GLY A 41 9.55 17.69 -1.49
N SER A 42 10.03 18.07 -0.32
CA SER A 42 11.48 18.17 -0.03
C SER A 42 12.19 16.81 0.03
N VAL A 43 11.44 15.78 0.43
CA VAL A 43 11.87 14.38 0.47
C VAL A 43 10.85 13.55 -0.31
N PRO A 44 11.27 12.55 -1.12
CA PRO A 44 10.33 11.64 -1.77
C PRO A 44 9.34 11.03 -0.78
N LEU A 45 8.07 10.91 -1.18
CA LEU A 45 6.96 10.61 -0.27
C LEU A 45 7.14 9.25 0.44
N GLN A 46 7.57 8.23 -0.30
CA GLN A 46 7.81 6.91 0.28
C GLN A 46 9.01 6.96 1.25
N ARG A 47 10.10 7.67 0.90
CA ARG A 47 11.26 7.81 1.79
C ARG A 47 10.87 8.47 3.10
N GLN A 48 10.18 9.61 3.05
CA GLN A 48 9.72 10.30 4.26
C GLN A 48 8.83 9.40 5.12
N THR A 49 7.96 8.62 4.48
CA THR A 49 7.08 7.68 5.21
C THR A 49 7.87 6.54 5.86
N VAL A 50 8.92 6.02 5.21
CA VAL A 50 9.82 5.02 5.81
C VAL A 50 10.54 5.60 7.02
N ASP A 51 11.06 6.83 6.91
CA ASP A 51 11.73 7.50 8.03
C ASP A 51 10.79 7.69 9.22
N MET A 52 9.56 8.14 8.98
CA MET A 52 8.53 8.24 10.03
C MET A 52 8.20 6.86 10.65
N ALA A 53 8.13 5.80 9.84
CA ALA A 53 7.86 4.46 10.35
C ALA A 53 8.98 3.95 11.27
N LEU A 54 10.23 4.26 10.95
CA LEU A 54 11.40 3.89 11.76
C LEU A 54 11.35 4.48 13.18
N ASP A 55 10.77 5.67 13.35
CA ASP A 55 10.63 6.31 14.67
C ASP A 55 9.73 5.53 15.65
N PHE A 56 8.93 4.58 15.14
CA PHE A 56 8.06 3.72 15.94
C PHE A 56 8.63 2.31 16.19
N LEU A 57 9.87 2.02 15.73
CA LEU A 57 10.45 0.69 15.80
C LEU A 57 11.60 0.63 16.82
N ASP A 58 11.35 0.00 17.97
CA ASP A 58 12.36 -0.22 19.00
C ASP A 58 13.06 -1.59 18.88
N GLY A 59 12.70 -2.40 17.88
CA GLY A 59 13.22 -3.75 17.64
C GLY A 59 12.38 -4.54 16.64
N PRO A 60 12.63 -5.84 16.47
CA PRO A 60 11.92 -6.67 15.50
C PRO A 60 10.40 -6.64 15.70
N THR A 61 9.69 -6.11 14.71
CA THR A 61 8.25 -5.80 14.74
C THR A 61 7.53 -6.43 13.56
N ASP A 62 6.27 -6.83 13.74
CA ASP A 62 5.42 -7.24 12.63
C ASP A 62 4.96 -6.01 11.85
N LEU A 63 5.44 -5.85 10.62
CA LEU A 63 5.02 -4.78 9.73
C LEU A 63 3.78 -5.18 8.94
N ILE A 64 2.78 -4.32 8.94
CA ILE A 64 1.54 -4.49 8.16
C ILE A 64 1.35 -3.23 7.33
N GLY A 65 1.35 -3.36 6.01
CA GLY A 65 1.15 -2.24 5.10
C GLY A 65 0.06 -2.51 4.08
N HIS A 66 -0.81 -1.52 3.84
CA HIS A 66 -1.87 -1.58 2.84
C HIS A 66 -1.59 -0.63 1.68
N SER A 67 -1.68 -1.12 0.44
CA SER A 67 -1.53 -0.32 -0.78
C SER A 67 -0.18 0.41 -0.81
N PHE A 68 -0.15 1.75 -0.87
CA PHE A 68 1.08 2.53 -0.73
C PHE A 68 1.83 2.20 0.57
N GLY A 69 1.11 2.04 1.68
CA GLY A 69 1.71 1.60 2.95
C GLY A 69 2.37 0.22 2.85
N GLY A 70 1.89 -0.65 1.97
CA GLY A 70 2.53 -1.93 1.64
C GLY A 70 3.89 -1.75 0.97
N THR A 71 4.03 -0.76 0.07
CA THR A 71 5.31 -0.45 -0.58
C THR A 71 6.32 0.14 0.41
N VAL A 72 5.84 0.94 1.37
CA VAL A 72 6.66 1.48 2.46
C VAL A 72 7.16 0.35 3.37
N ALA A 73 6.27 -0.57 3.76
CA ALA A 73 6.61 -1.72 4.58
C ALA A 73 7.63 -2.64 3.88
N LEU A 74 7.45 -2.90 2.57
CA LEU A 74 8.39 -3.67 1.76
C LEU A 74 9.78 -3.01 1.72
N ARG A 75 9.83 -1.71 1.42
CA ARG A 75 11.09 -0.95 1.39
C ARG A 75 11.79 -1.00 2.75
N LEU A 76 11.07 -0.73 3.83
CA LEU A 76 11.61 -0.78 5.18
C LEU A 76 12.18 -2.17 5.52
N ALA A 77 11.46 -3.25 5.18
CA ALA A 77 11.93 -4.61 5.39
C ALA A 77 13.19 -4.93 4.57
N CYS A 78 13.33 -4.37 3.36
CA CYS A 78 14.53 -4.51 2.55
C CYS A 78 15.72 -3.70 3.10
N GLU A 79 15.49 -2.49 3.60
CA GLU A 79 16.54 -1.61 4.14
C GLU A 79 16.97 -2.00 5.57
N ARG A 80 16.02 -2.47 6.40
CA ARG A 80 16.22 -2.78 7.82
C ARG A 80 15.55 -4.11 8.21
N PRO A 81 15.99 -5.23 7.60
CA PRO A 81 15.45 -6.55 7.93
C PRO A 81 15.66 -6.93 9.41
N ASP A 82 16.64 -6.34 10.06
CA ASP A 82 16.92 -6.49 11.51
C ASP A 82 15.79 -5.96 12.40
N LEU A 83 14.97 -5.04 11.91
CA LEU A 83 13.81 -4.46 12.61
C LEU A 83 12.48 -5.12 12.27
N VAL A 84 12.47 -6.14 11.40
CA VAL A 84 11.22 -6.74 10.90
C VAL A 84 11.16 -8.22 11.25
N ARG A 85 10.23 -8.58 12.14
CA ARG A 85 9.96 -9.98 12.51
C ARG A 85 9.15 -10.70 11.45
N SER A 86 8.11 -10.04 10.95
CA SER A 86 7.29 -10.50 9.83
C SER A 86 6.76 -9.34 9.01
N LEU A 87 6.40 -9.60 7.75
CA LEU A 87 5.90 -8.62 6.81
C LEU A 87 4.54 -9.06 6.25
N THR A 88 3.52 -8.24 6.43
CA THR A 88 2.21 -8.43 5.77
C THR A 88 1.97 -7.31 4.77
N LEU A 89 1.88 -7.67 3.51
CA LEU A 89 1.61 -6.78 2.38
C LEU A 89 0.17 -6.98 1.92
N ILE A 90 -0.70 -6.01 2.20
CA ILE A 90 -2.10 -6.05 1.78
C ILE A 90 -2.22 -5.17 0.54
N GLU A 91 -2.54 -5.76 -0.62
CA GLU A 91 -2.71 -5.00 -1.87
C GLU A 91 -1.51 -4.09 -2.23
N PRO A 92 -0.26 -4.52 -2.10
CA PRO A 92 0.87 -3.63 -2.34
C PRO A 92 0.85 -3.12 -3.78
N VAL A 93 1.11 -1.82 -3.96
CA VAL A 93 1.12 -1.18 -5.29
C VAL A 93 2.56 -0.93 -5.79
N PHE A 94 3.45 -1.88 -5.54
CA PHE A 94 4.83 -1.81 -6.03
C PHE A 94 4.89 -2.26 -7.49
N PHE A 95 4.39 -1.40 -8.39
CA PHE A 95 4.24 -1.67 -9.82
C PHE A 95 5.55 -2.06 -10.50
N ALA A 96 6.70 -1.55 -10.04
CA ALA A 96 8.01 -1.87 -10.59
C ALA A 96 8.24 -3.39 -10.67
N ALA A 97 7.76 -4.17 -9.69
CA ALA A 97 7.88 -5.63 -9.70
C ALA A 97 7.08 -6.26 -10.84
N ALA A 98 5.85 -5.79 -11.08
CA ALA A 98 5.01 -6.28 -12.18
C ALA A 98 5.57 -5.86 -13.55
N TYR A 99 6.08 -4.64 -13.67
CA TYR A 99 6.66 -4.14 -14.93
C TYR A 99 7.94 -4.90 -15.31
N ALA A 100 8.75 -5.30 -14.33
CA ALA A 100 9.95 -6.10 -14.58
C ALA A 100 9.59 -7.47 -15.19
N ASP A 101 8.49 -8.09 -14.74
CA ASP A 101 8.03 -9.39 -15.28
C ASP A 101 7.18 -9.23 -16.56
N HIS A 102 6.53 -8.08 -16.74
CA HIS A 102 5.61 -7.79 -17.83
C HIS A 102 5.85 -6.36 -18.38
N PRO A 103 6.89 -6.13 -19.21
CA PRO A 103 7.26 -4.77 -19.64
C PRO A 103 6.16 -3.96 -20.31
N GLY A 104 5.20 -4.62 -21.01
CA GLY A 104 4.05 -3.93 -21.64
C GLY A 104 3.07 -3.32 -20.64
N LEU A 105 3.09 -3.74 -19.38
CA LEU A 105 2.22 -3.16 -18.33
C LEU A 105 2.56 -1.71 -18.00
N LEU A 106 3.81 -1.29 -18.15
CA LEU A 106 4.21 0.09 -17.91
C LEU A 106 3.47 1.04 -18.86
N GLU A 107 3.44 0.71 -20.15
CA GLU A 107 2.73 1.51 -21.17
C GLU A 107 1.21 1.48 -20.93
N GLN A 108 0.65 0.29 -20.66
CA GLN A 108 -0.78 0.14 -20.38
C GLN A 108 -1.20 0.96 -19.16
N HIS A 109 -0.51 0.79 -18.02
CA HIS A 109 -0.82 1.53 -16.80
C HIS A 109 -0.60 3.04 -16.97
N GLY A 110 0.44 3.44 -17.70
CA GLY A 110 0.67 4.84 -18.06
C GLY A 110 -0.50 5.43 -18.86
N ALA A 111 -1.06 4.68 -19.81
CA ALA A 111 -2.23 5.11 -20.57
C ALA A 111 -3.51 5.22 -19.70
N GLU A 112 -3.72 4.27 -18.78
CA GLU A 112 -4.87 4.27 -17.87
C GLU A 112 -4.78 5.40 -16.82
N MET A 113 -3.58 5.61 -16.24
CA MET A 113 -3.32 6.66 -15.27
C MET A 113 -3.10 8.04 -15.89
N GLY A 114 -2.86 8.11 -17.20
CA GLY A 114 -2.61 9.36 -17.93
C GLY A 114 -3.74 10.38 -17.72
N ALA A 115 -4.99 9.94 -17.81
CA ALA A 115 -6.13 10.84 -17.58
C ALA A 115 -6.18 11.39 -16.14
N VAL A 116 -5.69 10.65 -15.14
CA VAL A 116 -5.56 11.15 -13.76
C VAL A 116 -4.44 12.18 -13.68
N ALA A 117 -3.28 11.88 -14.28
CA ALA A 117 -2.13 12.78 -14.28
C ALA A 117 -2.44 14.09 -15.02
N ASP A 118 -3.05 14.00 -16.21
CA ASP A 118 -3.49 15.17 -17.01
C ASP A 118 -4.46 16.06 -16.22
N ALA A 119 -5.42 15.46 -15.50
CA ALA A 119 -6.36 16.20 -14.68
C ALA A 119 -5.66 16.88 -13.48
N ILE A 120 -4.67 16.23 -12.86
CA ILE A 120 -3.87 16.84 -11.79
C ILE A 120 -3.08 18.04 -12.36
N GLU A 121 -2.42 17.88 -13.50
CA GLU A 121 -1.64 18.93 -14.15
C GLU A 121 -2.53 20.13 -14.56
N ALA A 122 -3.73 19.86 -15.04
CA ALA A 122 -4.73 20.88 -15.35
C ALA A 122 -5.35 21.56 -14.11
N GLY A 123 -5.05 21.09 -12.88
CA GLY A 123 -5.65 21.59 -11.65
C GLY A 123 -7.08 21.09 -11.41
N ASP A 124 -7.61 20.19 -12.24
CA ASP A 124 -8.94 19.57 -12.07
C ASP A 124 -8.88 18.41 -11.09
N ARG A 125 -8.78 18.75 -9.82
CA ARG A 125 -8.65 17.78 -8.71
C ARG A 125 -9.88 16.90 -8.56
N GLU A 126 -11.08 17.40 -8.90
CA GLU A 126 -12.31 16.61 -8.82
C GLU A 126 -12.32 15.49 -9.86
N THR A 127 -12.01 15.80 -11.12
CA THR A 127 -11.90 14.78 -12.16
C THR A 127 -10.81 13.76 -11.83
N ALA A 128 -9.64 14.22 -11.38
CA ALA A 128 -8.54 13.33 -10.99
C ALA A 128 -8.95 12.37 -9.87
N ALA A 129 -9.53 12.89 -8.79
CA ALA A 129 -9.98 12.08 -7.64
C ALA A 129 -11.09 11.09 -8.04
N ARG A 130 -12.04 11.51 -8.85
CA ARG A 130 -13.12 10.67 -9.35
C ARG A 130 -12.61 9.53 -10.22
N LEU A 131 -11.68 9.80 -11.15
CA LEU A 131 -11.07 8.79 -12.01
C LEU A 131 -10.27 7.77 -11.18
N PHE A 132 -9.46 8.24 -10.26
CA PHE A 132 -8.67 7.38 -9.38
C PHE A 132 -9.54 6.48 -8.49
N LEU A 133 -10.53 7.06 -7.80
CA LEU A 133 -11.40 6.29 -6.89
C LEU A 133 -12.35 5.32 -7.61
N ARG A 134 -12.61 5.52 -8.89
CA ARG A 134 -13.38 4.55 -9.71
C ARG A 134 -12.65 3.20 -9.81
N GLU A 135 -11.32 3.22 -9.90
CA GLU A 135 -10.48 2.03 -10.04
C GLU A 135 -10.01 1.49 -8.68
N TRP A 136 -9.53 2.38 -7.82
CA TRP A 136 -8.84 2.03 -6.57
C TRP A 136 -9.68 2.26 -5.31
N GLY A 137 -10.90 2.74 -5.45
CA GLY A 137 -11.80 3.01 -4.33
C GLY A 137 -12.53 1.77 -3.82
N ASN A 138 -13.55 2.02 -2.99
CA ASN A 138 -14.38 0.97 -2.36
C ASN A 138 -15.61 0.57 -3.22
N GLY A 139 -15.67 0.98 -4.48
CA GLY A 139 -16.79 0.72 -5.39
C GLY A 139 -17.97 1.70 -5.27
N MET A 140 -17.94 2.66 -4.35
CA MET A 140 -18.97 3.71 -4.28
C MET A 140 -18.83 4.67 -5.46
N ARG A 141 -19.96 5.07 -6.05
CA ARG A 141 -19.95 6.11 -7.09
C ARG A 141 -19.58 7.47 -6.47
N TRP A 142 -18.87 8.30 -7.20
CA TRP A 142 -18.45 9.63 -6.75
C TRP A 142 -19.60 10.47 -6.19
N ALA A 143 -20.76 10.45 -6.85
CA ALA A 143 -21.95 11.21 -6.44
C ALA A 143 -22.54 10.71 -5.09
N ASP A 144 -22.28 9.46 -4.72
CA ASP A 144 -22.81 8.84 -3.50
C ASP A 144 -21.82 8.98 -2.31
N LEU A 145 -20.60 9.45 -2.57
CA LEU A 145 -19.62 9.71 -1.51
C LEU A 145 -20.05 10.91 -0.65
N PRO A 146 -19.89 10.85 0.68
CA PRO A 146 -20.04 12.01 1.54
C PRO A 146 -19.17 13.19 1.07
N GLU A 147 -19.69 14.41 1.18
CA GLU A 147 -18.97 15.64 0.76
C GLU A 147 -17.57 15.72 1.36
N GLN A 148 -17.44 15.42 2.65
CA GLN A 148 -16.15 15.44 3.34
C GLN A 148 -15.14 14.45 2.72
N MET A 149 -15.59 13.29 2.26
CA MET A 149 -14.72 12.32 1.59
C MET A 149 -14.28 12.81 0.21
N ARG A 150 -15.20 13.41 -0.56
CA ARG A 150 -14.86 14.01 -1.86
C ARG A 150 -13.84 15.14 -1.69
N GLN A 151 -14.05 16.02 -0.70
CA GLN A 151 -13.13 17.12 -0.41
C GLN A 151 -11.74 16.59 -0.05
N LYS A 152 -11.65 15.61 0.84
CA LYS A 152 -10.37 14.97 1.20
C LYS A 152 -9.69 14.32 0.00
N ALA A 153 -10.45 13.63 -0.85
CA ALA A 153 -9.91 13.03 -2.06
C ALA A 153 -9.31 14.08 -3.00
N MET A 154 -9.98 15.22 -3.21
CA MET A 154 -9.48 16.33 -4.02
C MET A 154 -8.23 16.98 -3.41
N GLU A 155 -8.17 17.10 -2.08
CA GLU A 155 -6.99 17.63 -1.38
C GLU A 155 -5.76 16.75 -1.56
N GLN A 156 -5.94 15.41 -1.55
CA GLN A 156 -4.86 14.43 -1.48
C GLN A 156 -4.47 13.81 -2.82
N ILE A 157 -5.24 14.03 -3.89
CA ILE A 157 -5.02 13.34 -5.18
C ILE A 157 -3.63 13.55 -5.78
N HIS A 158 -3.01 14.71 -5.54
CA HIS A 158 -1.65 15.00 -6.00
C HIS A 158 -0.58 14.07 -5.41
N LEU A 159 -0.84 13.46 -4.24
CA LEU A 159 0.07 12.51 -3.60
C LEU A 159 0.17 11.17 -4.36
N ILE A 160 -0.83 10.86 -5.20
CA ILE A 160 -0.81 9.64 -6.02
C ILE A 160 0.31 9.71 -7.07
N THR A 161 0.42 10.83 -7.78
CA THR A 161 1.50 11.00 -8.76
C THR A 161 2.86 11.24 -8.09
N ALA A 162 2.89 11.84 -6.89
CA ALA A 162 4.11 12.09 -6.14
C ALA A 162 4.89 10.80 -5.79
N ALA A 163 4.22 9.66 -5.65
CA ALA A 163 4.86 8.39 -5.35
C ALA A 163 5.30 7.58 -6.60
N HIS A 164 4.95 8.05 -7.81
CA HIS A 164 5.12 7.27 -9.04
C HIS A 164 6.55 6.78 -9.26
N ASP A 165 7.54 7.65 -9.10
CA ASP A 165 8.93 7.31 -9.38
C ASP A 165 9.46 6.21 -8.44
N GLU A 166 9.01 6.22 -7.17
CA GLU A 166 9.44 5.24 -6.19
C GLU A 166 8.75 3.89 -6.37
N ILE A 167 7.44 3.87 -6.65
CA ILE A 167 6.64 2.63 -6.71
C ILE A 167 6.52 2.05 -8.11
N GLY A 168 6.64 2.87 -9.15
CA GLY A 168 6.54 2.48 -10.55
C GLY A 168 7.88 2.33 -11.26
N LEU A 169 8.79 3.27 -11.02
CA LEU A 169 10.11 3.30 -11.69
C LEU A 169 11.26 2.79 -10.82
N ASP A 170 10.97 2.33 -9.59
CA ASP A 170 11.97 1.82 -8.65
C ASP A 170 13.13 2.80 -8.39
N SER A 171 12.84 4.11 -8.33
CA SER A 171 13.88 5.14 -8.13
C SER A 171 14.67 4.96 -6.81
N ALA A 172 14.08 4.26 -5.84
CA ALA A 172 14.73 3.88 -4.60
C ALA A 172 15.63 2.64 -4.71
N GLY A 173 15.62 1.93 -5.84
CA GLY A 173 16.42 0.74 -6.08
C GLY A 173 16.03 -0.48 -5.25
N VAL A 174 14.82 -0.56 -4.76
CA VAL A 174 14.36 -1.69 -3.92
C VAL A 174 14.38 -3.00 -4.70
N LEU A 175 13.92 -2.96 -5.96
CA LEU A 175 13.92 -4.11 -6.86
C LEU A 175 15.27 -4.26 -7.57
N SER A 176 15.75 -3.19 -8.22
CA SER A 176 16.92 -3.23 -9.10
C SER A 176 18.23 -3.55 -8.38
N SER A 177 18.32 -3.27 -7.07
CA SER A 177 19.46 -3.71 -6.25
C SER A 177 19.43 -5.20 -5.89
N GLY A 178 18.32 -5.91 -6.17
CA GLY A 178 18.07 -7.27 -5.69
C GLY A 178 17.77 -7.36 -4.20
N ALA A 179 17.38 -6.27 -3.54
CA ALA A 179 17.05 -6.29 -2.10
C ALA A 179 15.83 -7.17 -1.81
N VAL A 180 14.83 -7.15 -2.70
CA VAL A 180 13.64 -8.02 -2.59
C VAL A 180 14.02 -9.50 -2.67
N ASP A 181 14.94 -9.88 -3.57
CA ASP A 181 15.38 -11.28 -3.74
C ASP A 181 16.21 -11.78 -2.55
N ARG A 182 16.84 -10.86 -1.82
CA ARG A 182 17.61 -11.19 -0.59
C ARG A 182 16.78 -11.16 0.68
N LEU A 183 15.53 -10.72 0.59
CA LEU A 183 14.66 -10.62 1.77
C LEU A 183 14.37 -12.02 2.34
N LYS A 184 14.66 -12.22 3.64
CA LYS A 184 14.43 -13.48 4.38
C LYS A 184 13.38 -13.32 5.48
N VAL A 185 12.74 -12.18 5.54
CA VAL A 185 11.66 -11.91 6.48
C VAL A 185 10.42 -12.72 6.06
N PRO A 186 9.81 -13.52 6.96
CA PRO A 186 8.54 -14.20 6.67
C PRO A 186 7.52 -13.21 6.11
N THR A 187 6.97 -13.50 4.95
CA THR A 187 6.11 -12.55 4.22
C THR A 187 4.78 -13.16 3.86
N LEU A 188 3.70 -12.46 4.21
CA LEU A 188 2.32 -12.75 3.80
C LEU A 188 1.83 -11.65 2.87
N MET A 189 1.30 -12.02 1.70
CA MET A 189 0.64 -11.12 0.77
C MET A 189 -0.86 -11.42 0.73
N ILE A 190 -1.70 -10.39 0.77
CA ILE A 190 -3.15 -10.51 0.76
C ILE A 190 -3.71 -9.62 -0.36
N ALA A 191 -4.62 -10.17 -1.17
CA ALA A 191 -5.35 -9.45 -2.19
C ALA A 191 -6.85 -9.70 -2.11
N GLY A 192 -7.64 -8.80 -2.66
CA GLY A 192 -9.06 -9.04 -2.94
C GLY A 192 -9.26 -9.66 -4.32
N ALA A 193 -10.22 -10.58 -4.44
CA ALA A 193 -10.52 -11.26 -5.71
C ALA A 193 -11.03 -10.30 -6.81
N ASN A 194 -11.58 -9.16 -6.42
CA ASN A 194 -12.11 -8.13 -7.32
C ASN A 194 -11.20 -6.90 -7.44
N SER A 195 -9.95 -7.02 -7.03
CA SER A 195 -8.97 -5.93 -7.13
C SER A 195 -8.54 -5.66 -8.57
N PRO A 196 -8.02 -4.47 -8.87
CA PRO A 196 -7.42 -4.20 -10.17
C PRO A 196 -6.40 -5.28 -10.55
N HIS A 197 -6.39 -5.71 -11.80
CA HIS A 197 -5.56 -6.82 -12.29
C HIS A 197 -4.05 -6.64 -12.06
N TYR A 198 -3.62 -5.41 -11.82
CA TYR A 198 -2.22 -5.10 -11.45
C TYR A 198 -1.81 -5.75 -10.13
N VAL A 199 -2.72 -5.83 -9.16
CA VAL A 199 -2.43 -6.38 -7.83
C VAL A 199 -2.01 -7.84 -7.90
N GLU A 200 -2.71 -8.66 -8.69
CA GLU A 200 -2.35 -10.05 -8.92
C GLU A 200 -0.94 -10.17 -9.52
N LYS A 201 -0.63 -9.32 -10.52
CA LYS A 201 0.69 -9.32 -11.17
C LYS A 201 1.79 -8.86 -10.24
N ILE A 202 1.54 -7.86 -9.41
CA ILE A 202 2.48 -7.39 -8.38
C ILE A 202 2.75 -8.51 -7.36
N ASN A 203 1.69 -9.10 -6.81
CA ASN A 203 1.83 -10.18 -5.83
C ASN A 203 2.57 -11.38 -6.42
N THR A 204 2.26 -11.77 -7.66
CA THR A 204 2.96 -12.86 -8.34
C THR A 204 4.44 -12.55 -8.54
N ALA A 205 4.75 -11.33 -8.95
CA ALA A 205 6.14 -10.89 -9.17
C ALA A 205 6.93 -10.83 -7.85
N LEU A 206 6.32 -10.38 -6.77
CA LEU A 206 6.93 -10.38 -5.43
C LEU A 206 7.09 -11.80 -4.87
N ALA A 207 6.05 -12.66 -5.01
CA ALA A 207 6.11 -14.04 -4.54
C ALA A 207 7.21 -14.87 -5.21
N ARG A 208 7.55 -14.58 -6.46
CA ARG A 208 8.68 -15.23 -7.15
C ARG A 208 10.04 -14.83 -6.61
N ARG A 209 10.13 -13.66 -5.98
CA ARG A 209 11.38 -13.05 -5.50
C ARG A 209 11.61 -13.26 -4.01
N ILE A 210 10.53 -13.25 -3.23
CA ILE A 210 10.60 -13.41 -1.76
C ILE A 210 10.45 -14.89 -1.43
N ASP A 211 11.52 -15.52 -1.02
CA ASP A 211 11.56 -16.94 -0.68
C ASP A 211 10.60 -17.28 0.47
N GLY A 212 9.74 -18.27 0.27
CA GLY A 212 8.75 -18.69 1.26
C GLY A 212 7.57 -17.73 1.46
N ALA A 213 7.38 -16.71 0.59
CA ALA A 213 6.22 -15.83 0.68
C ALA A 213 4.91 -16.59 0.47
N ILE A 214 3.92 -16.27 1.31
CA ILE A 214 2.56 -16.84 1.27
C ILE A 214 1.65 -15.80 0.60
N SER A 215 0.78 -16.25 -0.31
CA SER A 215 -0.20 -15.39 -0.98
C SER A 215 -1.61 -15.91 -0.70
N GLU A 216 -2.50 -15.01 -0.27
CA GLU A 216 -3.89 -15.29 0.04
C GLU A 216 -4.82 -14.31 -0.68
N VAL A 217 -5.98 -14.78 -1.10
CA VAL A 217 -6.99 -13.99 -1.80
C VAL A 217 -8.29 -14.01 -1.02
N ILE A 218 -8.88 -12.84 -0.81
CA ILE A 218 -10.17 -12.68 -0.11
C ILE A 218 -11.29 -12.54 -1.14
N ASP A 219 -12.18 -13.51 -1.16
CA ASP A 219 -13.33 -13.52 -2.06
C ASP A 219 -14.25 -12.31 -1.84
N GLY A 220 -14.74 -11.73 -2.94
CA GLY A 220 -15.69 -10.61 -2.92
C GLY A 220 -15.07 -9.25 -2.59
N ALA A 221 -13.82 -9.22 -2.14
CA ALA A 221 -13.12 -7.98 -1.81
C ALA A 221 -12.44 -7.34 -3.03
N GLY A 222 -12.39 -6.01 -3.05
CA GLY A 222 -11.55 -5.22 -3.97
C GLY A 222 -10.36 -4.60 -3.23
N HIS A 223 -9.73 -3.58 -3.84
CA HIS A 223 -8.51 -2.96 -3.34
C HIS A 223 -8.56 -2.50 -1.87
N MET A 224 -9.72 -2.09 -1.40
CA MET A 224 -9.90 -1.65 0.00
C MET A 224 -10.13 -2.80 0.98
N VAL A 225 -9.64 -4.02 0.68
CA VAL A 225 -9.85 -5.26 1.45
C VAL A 225 -9.50 -5.13 2.93
N ALA A 226 -8.42 -4.44 3.27
CA ALA A 226 -8.00 -4.21 4.67
C ALA A 226 -9.06 -3.48 5.52
N ILE A 227 -9.96 -2.74 4.86
CA ILE A 227 -10.99 -1.92 5.50
C ILE A 227 -12.36 -2.60 5.34
N SER A 228 -12.71 -2.99 4.12
CA SER A 228 -14.05 -3.55 3.80
C SER A 228 -14.24 -4.99 4.30
N HIS A 229 -13.16 -5.76 4.39
CA HIS A 229 -13.14 -7.18 4.78
C HIS A 229 -12.15 -7.44 5.94
N ALA A 230 -12.02 -6.47 6.84
CA ALA A 230 -11.07 -6.53 7.95
C ALA A 230 -11.14 -7.82 8.79
N PRO A 231 -12.33 -8.40 9.10
CA PRO A 231 -12.40 -9.68 9.81
C PRO A 231 -11.79 -10.85 9.03
N GLN A 232 -12.00 -10.92 7.71
CA GLN A 232 -11.45 -11.98 6.86
C GLN A 232 -9.93 -11.82 6.74
N VAL A 233 -9.44 -10.60 6.55
CA VAL A 233 -8.00 -10.29 6.54
C VAL A 233 -7.36 -10.70 7.88
N ALA A 234 -7.97 -10.34 9.02
CA ALA A 234 -7.49 -10.75 10.33
C ALA A 234 -7.45 -12.29 10.47
N ALA A 235 -8.49 -13.00 9.99
CA ALA A 235 -8.55 -14.46 10.04
C ALA A 235 -7.39 -15.12 9.27
N VAL A 236 -7.03 -14.58 8.11
CA VAL A 236 -5.89 -15.05 7.32
C VAL A 236 -4.55 -14.72 8.00
N MET A 237 -4.42 -13.55 8.60
CA MET A 237 -3.19 -13.11 9.27
C MET A 237 -2.89 -13.88 10.56
N ARG A 238 -3.92 -14.30 11.33
CA ARG A 238 -3.73 -14.93 12.64
C ARG A 238 -2.81 -16.16 12.62
N PRO A 239 -3.01 -17.20 11.77
CA PRO A 239 -2.11 -18.36 11.73
C PRO A 239 -0.69 -17.98 11.29
N PHE A 240 -0.54 -17.04 10.35
CA PHE A 240 0.76 -16.55 9.91
C PHE A 240 1.53 -15.89 11.08
N LEU A 241 0.88 -14.96 11.79
CA LEU A 241 1.48 -14.25 12.93
C LEU A 241 1.81 -15.19 14.09
N ALA A 242 0.94 -16.16 14.39
CA ALA A 242 1.18 -17.15 15.44
C ALA A 242 2.42 -18.03 15.17
N ALA A 243 2.76 -18.24 13.90
CA ALA A 243 3.95 -19.01 13.52
C ALA A 243 5.27 -18.24 13.68
N GLN A 244 5.22 -16.92 13.95
CA GLN A 244 6.39 -16.06 14.10
C GLN A 244 6.73 -15.75 15.58
N GLY A 245 5.87 -16.16 16.52
CA GLY A 245 5.97 -15.86 17.96
C GLY A 245 6.65 -16.89 18.81
#